data_412cc8b38630c7fb3183c33a0edc413e
#
_entry.id   412cc8b38630c7fb3183c33a0edc413e
#
_cell.length_a   1.000
_cell.length_b   1.000
_cell.length_c   1.000
_cell.angle_alpha   90.00
_cell.angle_beta   90.00
_cell.angle_gamma   90.00
#
_symmetry.space_group_name_H-M   'P 1'
#
loop_
_entity.id
_entity.type
_entity.pdbx_description
1 polymer ?
#
loop_
_entity_poly.entity_id
_entity_poly.type
_entity_poly.pdbx_seq_one_letter_code
_entity_poly.pdbx_strand_id
1 'polypeptide(L)'
;LVKRERPDCKVVFVGPCAAKKLEAMQDDIRTDVDFVLTYEELMGIFEARDIDFSQLPDSPDLDEGTRAGRGFAVAGGVAAAVEELIHKEHPECQIKTQRADGLRECRKLLMLAKAGKLDGYLLEGMACPGGCVAGAGTVVSADTAAKKLSQHMAQATGSAADDSRYRDLADQLN
;
A
#
# COMPACT_ATOMS: atom_id res chain seq x y z
N LEU A 1 2.69 -15.95 1.38
CA LEU A 1 2.91 -16.24 2.82
C LEU A 1 1.63 -16.79 3.48
N VAL A 2 0.51 -16.04 3.51
CA VAL A 2 -0.72 -16.45 4.22
C VAL A 2 -1.17 -17.86 3.88
N LYS A 3 -1.22 -18.21 2.59
CA LYS A 3 -1.61 -19.58 2.15
C LYS A 3 -0.53 -20.63 2.38
N ARG A 4 0.73 -20.25 2.56
CA ARG A 4 1.77 -21.20 3.01
C ARG A 4 1.55 -21.63 4.45
N GLU A 5 1.17 -20.70 5.33
CA GLU A 5 0.86 -20.96 6.73
C GLU A 5 -0.53 -21.60 6.92
N ARG A 6 -1.48 -21.21 6.08
CA ARG A 6 -2.90 -21.64 6.15
C ARG A 6 -3.40 -22.02 4.76
N PRO A 7 -3.07 -23.22 4.23
CA PRO A 7 -3.38 -23.62 2.86
C PRO A 7 -4.88 -23.60 2.50
N ASP A 8 -5.74 -23.86 3.48
CA ASP A 8 -7.20 -23.93 3.29
C ASP A 8 -7.92 -22.59 3.48
N CYS A 9 -7.18 -21.50 3.76
CA CYS A 9 -7.79 -20.20 3.95
C CYS A 9 -8.21 -19.55 2.63
N LYS A 10 -9.20 -18.66 2.70
CA LYS A 10 -9.55 -17.72 1.64
C LYS A 10 -8.89 -16.37 1.92
N VAL A 11 -8.16 -15.86 0.94
CA VAL A 11 -7.50 -14.56 1.02
C VAL A 11 -8.37 -13.53 0.33
N VAL A 12 -8.79 -12.53 1.07
CA VAL A 12 -9.58 -11.39 0.58
C VAL A 12 -8.74 -10.12 0.71
N PHE A 13 -8.43 -9.49 -0.42
CA PHE A 13 -7.80 -8.18 -0.43
C PHE A 13 -8.88 -7.10 -0.32
N VAL A 14 -8.78 -6.23 0.66
CA VAL A 14 -9.66 -5.07 0.82
C VAL A 14 -8.85 -3.80 0.60
N GLY A 15 -9.30 -2.94 -0.32
CA GLY A 15 -8.56 -1.72 -0.61
C GLY A 15 -9.29 -0.77 -1.57
N PRO A 16 -8.72 0.40 -1.84
CA PRO A 16 -9.36 1.45 -2.63
C PRO A 16 -9.29 1.22 -4.15
N CYS A 17 -8.80 0.09 -4.63
CA CYS A 17 -8.33 -0.08 -6.00
C CYS A 17 -9.16 -1.08 -6.81
N ALA A 18 -9.93 -0.59 -7.80
CA ALA A 18 -10.65 -1.45 -8.74
C ALA A 18 -9.71 -2.26 -9.67
N ALA A 19 -8.53 -1.72 -10.02
CA ALA A 19 -7.55 -2.41 -10.85
C ALA A 19 -6.98 -3.68 -10.18
N LYS A 20 -6.97 -3.75 -8.85
CA LYS A 20 -6.60 -4.95 -8.10
C LYS A 20 -7.50 -6.15 -8.37
N LYS A 21 -8.74 -5.93 -8.83
CA LYS A 21 -9.62 -7.01 -9.27
C LYS A 21 -9.07 -7.74 -10.51
N LEU A 22 -8.56 -6.98 -11.47
CA LEU A 22 -7.94 -7.53 -12.69
C LEU A 22 -6.57 -8.15 -12.39
N GLU A 23 -5.79 -7.53 -11.50
CA GLU A 23 -4.50 -8.07 -11.07
C GLU A 23 -4.67 -9.43 -10.39
N ALA A 24 -5.64 -9.58 -9.49
CA ALA A 24 -5.94 -10.86 -8.82
C ALA A 24 -6.42 -11.97 -9.78
N MET A 25 -6.79 -11.63 -11.01
CA MET A 25 -7.17 -12.61 -12.05
C MET A 25 -5.98 -13.10 -12.88
N GLN A 26 -4.80 -12.50 -12.73
CA GLN A 26 -3.60 -12.92 -13.46
C GLN A 26 -3.13 -14.28 -13.00
N ASP A 27 -2.55 -15.07 -13.90
CA ASP A 27 -2.21 -16.48 -13.67
C ASP A 27 -1.21 -16.68 -12.51
N ASP A 28 -0.33 -15.71 -12.28
CA ASP A 28 0.68 -15.71 -11.23
C ASP A 28 0.15 -15.28 -9.85
N ILE A 29 -1.03 -14.67 -9.78
CA ILE A 29 -1.61 -14.11 -8.53
C ILE A 29 -2.91 -14.81 -8.13
N ARG A 30 -3.69 -15.30 -9.08
CA ARG A 30 -5.05 -15.83 -8.85
C ARG A 30 -5.12 -17.01 -7.88
N THR A 31 -4.00 -17.69 -7.64
CA THR A 31 -3.91 -18.77 -6.64
C THR A 31 -3.69 -18.23 -5.22
N ASP A 32 -3.17 -16.99 -5.09
CA ASP A 32 -2.80 -16.38 -3.83
C ASP A 32 -3.91 -15.50 -3.26
N VAL A 33 -4.66 -14.81 -4.14
CA VAL A 33 -5.77 -13.92 -3.76
C VAL A 33 -7.08 -14.43 -4.34
N ASP A 34 -8.01 -14.83 -3.47
CA ASP A 34 -9.30 -15.39 -3.90
C ASP A 34 -10.31 -14.29 -4.27
N PHE A 35 -10.33 -13.18 -3.54
CA PHE A 35 -11.29 -12.09 -3.73
C PHE A 35 -10.63 -10.73 -3.55
N VAL A 36 -11.16 -9.73 -4.25
CA VAL A 36 -10.83 -8.31 -4.06
C VAL A 36 -12.10 -7.53 -3.84
N LEU A 37 -12.15 -6.82 -2.71
CA LEU A 37 -13.24 -5.91 -2.36
C LEU A 37 -12.71 -4.47 -2.30
N THR A 38 -13.48 -3.53 -2.85
CA THR A 38 -13.25 -2.11 -2.61
C THR A 38 -13.81 -1.69 -1.25
N TYR A 39 -13.40 -0.53 -0.74
CA TYR A 39 -13.99 0.00 0.50
C TYR A 39 -15.49 0.27 0.33
N GLU A 40 -15.92 0.74 -0.84
CA GLU A 40 -17.32 0.97 -1.16
C GLU A 40 -18.13 -0.34 -1.08
N GLU A 41 -17.62 -1.43 -1.68
CA GLU A 41 -18.26 -2.75 -1.60
C GLU A 41 -18.31 -3.29 -0.18
N LEU A 42 -17.23 -3.11 0.59
CA LEU A 42 -17.19 -3.53 2.00
C LEU A 42 -18.20 -2.74 2.84
N MET A 43 -18.36 -1.44 2.60
CA MET A 43 -19.39 -0.63 3.27
C MET A 43 -20.80 -1.14 2.97
N GLY A 44 -21.06 -1.57 1.72
CA GLY A 44 -22.33 -2.22 1.37
C GLY A 44 -22.59 -3.52 2.15
N ILE A 45 -21.55 -4.31 2.42
CA ILE A 45 -21.65 -5.52 3.24
C ILE A 45 -21.98 -5.17 4.69
N PHE A 46 -21.34 -4.13 5.25
CA PHE A 46 -21.59 -3.69 6.61
C PHE A 46 -23.03 -3.17 6.79
N GLU A 47 -23.50 -2.37 5.85
CA GLU A 47 -24.88 -1.89 5.82
C GLU A 47 -25.89 -3.05 5.74
N ALA A 48 -25.66 -4.03 4.85
CA ALA A 48 -26.52 -5.19 4.71
C ALA A 48 -26.53 -6.12 5.95
N ARG A 49 -25.60 -5.94 6.87
CA ARG A 49 -25.49 -6.68 8.13
C ARG A 49 -25.82 -5.84 9.34
N ASP A 50 -26.36 -4.64 9.17
CA ASP A 50 -26.70 -3.67 10.24
C ASP A 50 -25.51 -3.41 11.19
N ILE A 51 -24.26 -3.36 10.66
CA ILE A 51 -23.07 -3.11 11.45
C ILE A 51 -22.89 -1.60 11.63
N ASP A 52 -23.09 -1.13 12.87
CA ASP A 52 -22.86 0.26 13.27
C ASP A 52 -21.47 0.38 13.93
N PHE A 53 -20.55 1.06 13.26
CA PHE A 53 -19.18 1.27 13.75
C PHE A 53 -19.12 2.03 15.08
N SER A 54 -20.11 2.90 15.35
CA SER A 54 -20.15 3.68 16.61
C SER A 54 -20.40 2.81 17.84
N GLN A 55 -20.91 1.61 17.65
CA GLN A 55 -21.25 0.65 18.71
C GLN A 55 -20.23 -0.48 18.84
N LEU A 56 -19.22 -0.54 17.96
CA LEU A 56 -18.20 -1.58 18.04
C LEU A 56 -17.19 -1.23 19.15
N PRO A 57 -16.83 -2.19 20.00
CA PRO A 57 -15.74 -2.00 20.95
C PRO A 57 -14.39 -1.91 20.21
N ASP A 58 -13.47 -1.16 20.78
CA ASP A 58 -12.09 -1.18 20.31
C ASP A 58 -11.50 -2.60 20.48
N SER A 59 -10.81 -3.09 19.42
CA SER A 59 -10.12 -4.37 19.49
C SER A 59 -8.64 -4.14 19.81
N PRO A 60 -8.08 -4.87 20.80
CA PRO A 60 -6.64 -4.85 21.06
C PRO A 60 -5.85 -5.63 20.00
N ASP A 61 -6.53 -6.40 19.14
CA ASP A 61 -5.90 -7.27 18.12
C ASP A 61 -5.54 -6.53 16.82
N LEU A 62 -5.27 -5.23 16.90
CA LEU A 62 -4.86 -4.45 15.74
C LEU A 62 -3.41 -4.81 15.36
N ASP A 63 -3.21 -5.27 14.15
CA ASP A 63 -1.88 -5.43 13.59
C ASP A 63 -1.23 -4.06 13.37
N GLU A 64 -0.11 -3.85 14.07
CA GLU A 64 0.61 -2.59 14.04
C GLU A 64 1.49 -2.50 12.79
N GLY A 65 1.01 -1.78 11.77
CA GLY A 65 1.86 -1.36 10.67
C GLY A 65 2.83 -0.25 11.10
N THR A 66 4.06 -0.28 10.58
CA THR A 66 5.02 0.81 10.80
C THR A 66 4.55 2.11 10.16
N ARG A 67 5.09 3.24 10.59
CA ARG A 67 4.81 4.56 9.99
C ARG A 67 5.07 4.55 8.48
N ALA A 68 6.21 3.99 8.07
CA ALA A 68 6.57 3.85 6.66
C ALA A 68 5.55 2.98 5.90
N GLY A 69 5.16 1.82 6.44
CA GLY A 69 4.17 0.92 5.82
C GLY A 69 2.78 1.57 5.70
N ARG A 70 2.31 2.27 6.74
CA ARG A 70 1.05 3.01 6.69
C ARG A 70 1.06 4.10 5.62
N GLY A 71 2.24 4.69 5.31
CA GLY A 71 2.41 5.74 4.31
C GLY A 71 2.28 5.29 2.84
N PHE A 72 2.26 4.00 2.54
CA PHE A 72 2.25 3.48 1.16
C PHE A 72 1.05 3.92 0.33
N ALA A 73 -0.05 4.28 0.95
CA ALA A 73 -1.27 4.68 0.24
C ALA A 73 -1.23 6.11 -0.33
N VAL A 74 -0.25 6.92 0.03
CA VAL A 74 -0.04 8.27 -0.53
C VAL A 74 1.09 8.22 -1.56
N ALA A 75 0.97 8.98 -2.64
CA ALA A 75 2.02 9.10 -3.65
C ALA A 75 3.34 9.56 -3.02
N GLY A 76 4.41 8.85 -3.28
CA GLY A 76 5.73 9.05 -2.68
C GLY A 76 5.97 8.27 -1.41
N GLY A 77 4.97 7.59 -0.85
CA GLY A 77 5.10 6.88 0.40
C GLY A 77 5.96 5.62 0.32
N VAL A 78 5.87 4.88 -0.79
CA VAL A 78 6.70 3.69 -1.01
C VAL A 78 8.15 4.08 -1.23
N ALA A 79 8.40 5.08 -2.09
CA ALA A 79 9.74 5.58 -2.34
C ALA A 79 10.40 6.12 -1.07
N ALA A 80 9.64 6.86 -0.24
CA ALA A 80 10.14 7.39 1.03
C ALA A 80 10.52 6.27 2.01
N ALA A 81 9.73 5.19 2.07
CA ALA A 81 10.04 4.04 2.93
C ALA A 81 11.32 3.30 2.47
N VAL A 82 11.50 3.14 1.15
CA VAL A 82 12.71 2.53 0.59
C VAL A 82 13.93 3.42 0.84
N GLU A 83 13.80 4.73 0.64
CA GLU A 83 14.85 5.72 0.87
C GLU A 83 15.26 5.72 2.36
N GLU A 84 14.30 5.70 3.29
CA GLU A 84 14.56 5.63 4.73
C GLU A 84 15.35 4.37 5.10
N LEU A 85 14.97 3.22 4.55
CA LEU A 85 15.66 1.96 4.82
C LEU A 85 17.09 1.95 4.25
N ILE A 86 17.28 2.44 3.02
CA ILE A 86 18.59 2.54 2.41
C ILE A 86 19.50 3.46 3.22
N HIS A 87 19.02 4.62 3.67
CA HIS A 87 19.81 5.52 4.50
C HIS A 87 20.17 4.93 5.85
N LYS A 88 19.31 4.07 6.40
CA LYS A 88 19.57 3.38 7.67
C LYS A 88 20.64 2.29 7.53
N GLU A 89 20.57 1.49 6.47
CA GLU A 89 21.50 0.38 6.23
C GLU A 89 22.80 0.83 5.56
N HIS A 90 22.72 1.87 4.71
CA HIS A 90 23.80 2.40 3.89
C HIS A 90 23.86 3.94 3.97
N PRO A 91 24.29 4.52 5.10
CA PRO A 91 24.32 5.98 5.29
C PRO A 91 25.14 6.76 4.26
N GLU A 92 26.12 6.08 3.65
CA GLU A 92 26.97 6.63 2.58
C GLU A 92 26.27 6.72 1.22
N CYS A 93 25.16 6.00 1.05
CA CYS A 93 24.45 5.94 -0.22
C CYS A 93 23.52 7.14 -0.38
N GLN A 94 23.78 7.95 -1.41
CA GLN A 94 22.89 9.04 -1.82
C GLN A 94 21.95 8.56 -2.91
N ILE A 95 20.72 8.19 -2.53
CA ILE A 95 19.70 7.80 -3.49
C ILE A 95 18.98 9.04 -4.03
N LYS A 96 18.76 9.05 -5.35
CA LYS A 96 17.91 10.04 -6.01
C LYS A 96 16.56 9.42 -6.28
N THR A 97 15.50 10.10 -5.92
CA THR A 97 14.14 9.63 -6.09
C THR A 97 13.36 10.50 -7.06
N GLN A 98 12.63 9.87 -7.97
CA GLN A 98 11.70 10.54 -8.87
C GLN A 98 10.33 9.87 -8.79
N ARG A 99 9.28 10.66 -8.69
CA ARG A 99 7.90 10.19 -8.49
C ARG A 99 7.01 10.67 -9.60
N ALA A 100 5.98 9.87 -9.91
CA ALA A 100 4.89 10.26 -10.78
C ALA A 100 3.58 9.67 -10.25
N ASP A 101 2.52 10.46 -10.24
CA ASP A 101 1.17 10.02 -9.95
C ASP A 101 0.20 10.42 -11.07
N GLY A 102 -0.73 9.52 -11.39
CA GLY A 102 -1.52 9.54 -12.60
C GLY A 102 -0.81 8.87 -13.78
N LEU A 103 -1.56 8.09 -14.57
CA LEU A 103 -1.04 7.29 -15.69
C LEU A 103 -0.26 8.11 -16.71
N ARG A 104 -0.68 9.35 -16.97
CA ARG A 104 -0.02 10.26 -17.91
C ARG A 104 1.39 10.63 -17.43
N GLU A 105 1.53 10.96 -16.17
CA GLU A 105 2.82 11.35 -15.59
C GLU A 105 3.73 10.13 -15.42
N CYS A 106 3.19 8.98 -15.02
CA CYS A 106 3.92 7.72 -15.01
C CYS A 106 4.49 7.37 -16.40
N ARG A 107 3.69 7.57 -17.46
CA ARG A 107 4.19 7.34 -18.83
C ARG A 107 5.36 8.26 -19.18
N LYS A 108 5.30 9.54 -18.81
CA LYS A 108 6.41 10.49 -19.03
C LYS A 108 7.66 10.05 -18.27
N LEU A 109 7.50 9.65 -17.01
CA LEU A 109 8.58 9.16 -16.16
C LEU A 109 9.29 7.98 -16.81
N LEU A 110 8.53 6.99 -17.28
CA LEU A 110 9.06 5.80 -17.96
C LEU A 110 9.75 6.15 -19.29
N MET A 111 9.26 7.15 -20.03
CA MET A 111 9.94 7.61 -21.24
C MET A 111 11.30 8.25 -20.94
N LEU A 112 11.40 9.02 -19.86
CA LEU A 112 12.67 9.60 -19.41
C LEU A 112 13.66 8.53 -18.95
N ALA A 113 13.18 7.53 -18.20
CA ALA A 113 13.98 6.39 -17.79
C ALA A 113 14.49 5.59 -18.99
N LYS A 114 13.60 5.27 -19.95
CA LYS A 114 13.99 4.60 -21.20
C LYS A 114 15.03 5.37 -22.01
N ALA A 115 15.03 6.70 -21.93
CA ALA A 115 16.00 7.57 -22.59
C ALA A 115 17.34 7.71 -21.81
N GLY A 116 17.55 6.95 -20.72
CA GLY A 116 18.75 7.00 -19.89
C GLY A 116 18.90 8.29 -19.07
N LYS A 117 17.83 9.09 -18.93
CA LYS A 117 17.90 10.36 -18.19
C LYS A 117 17.75 10.22 -16.68
N LEU A 118 17.38 9.02 -16.23
CA LEU A 118 17.09 8.72 -14.83
C LEU A 118 17.90 7.53 -14.31
N ASP A 119 19.10 7.33 -14.87
CA ASP A 119 20.02 6.28 -14.40
C ASP A 119 20.43 6.56 -12.95
N GLY A 120 20.34 5.54 -12.10
CA GLY A 120 20.64 5.65 -10.67
C GLY A 120 19.52 6.29 -9.84
N TYR A 121 18.33 6.48 -10.42
CA TYR A 121 17.15 6.95 -9.66
C TYR A 121 16.29 5.79 -9.20
N LEU A 122 15.75 5.89 -7.99
CA LEU A 122 14.57 5.14 -7.55
C LEU A 122 13.32 5.81 -8.16
N LEU A 123 12.53 5.03 -8.89
CA LEU A 123 11.33 5.53 -9.57
C LEU A 123 10.08 4.98 -8.90
N GLU A 124 9.17 5.87 -8.48
CA GLU A 124 7.84 5.49 -8.02
C GLU A 124 6.78 5.96 -9.01
N GLY A 125 5.88 5.05 -9.39
CA GLY A 125 4.71 5.37 -10.20
C GLY A 125 3.41 4.92 -9.54
N MET A 126 2.47 5.85 -9.37
CA MET A 126 1.12 5.57 -8.87
C MET A 126 0.08 5.90 -9.94
N ALA A 127 -0.84 4.97 -10.24
CA ALA A 127 -1.85 5.18 -11.27
C ALA A 127 -2.88 6.25 -10.91
N CYS A 128 -3.24 6.37 -9.64
CA CYS A 128 -4.18 7.37 -9.14
C CYS A 128 -3.45 8.65 -8.73
N PRO A 129 -3.90 9.85 -9.17
CA PRO A 129 -3.35 11.13 -8.70
C PRO A 129 -3.49 11.27 -7.19
N GLY A 130 -2.38 11.50 -6.48
CA GLY A 130 -2.32 11.54 -5.02
C GLY A 130 -2.06 10.19 -4.35
N GLY A 131 -2.05 9.09 -5.12
CA GLY A 131 -1.81 7.73 -4.63
C GLY A 131 -3.10 6.92 -4.43
N CYS A 132 -2.99 5.80 -3.73
CA CYS A 132 -4.11 4.88 -3.50
C CYS A 132 -5.26 5.50 -2.69
N VAL A 133 -5.00 6.53 -1.90
CA VAL A 133 -6.03 7.31 -1.18
C VAL A 133 -7.06 7.96 -2.11
N ALA A 134 -6.74 8.12 -3.41
CA ALA A 134 -7.61 8.62 -4.45
C ALA A 134 -8.13 7.49 -5.38
N GLY A 135 -8.05 6.25 -4.96
CA GLY A 135 -8.51 5.10 -5.74
C GLY A 135 -10.02 5.11 -5.98
N ALA A 136 -10.46 4.44 -7.06
CA ALA A 136 -11.86 4.46 -7.50
C ALA A 136 -12.86 3.82 -6.51
N GLY A 137 -12.37 2.99 -5.58
CA GLY A 137 -13.21 2.32 -4.57
C GLY A 137 -13.12 2.96 -3.17
N THR A 138 -12.72 4.23 -3.08
CA THR A 138 -12.72 4.99 -1.81
C THR A 138 -14.10 5.54 -1.48
N VAL A 139 -14.36 5.76 -0.18
CA VAL A 139 -15.63 6.29 0.34
C VAL A 139 -15.52 7.73 0.84
N VAL A 140 -14.33 8.32 0.77
CA VAL A 140 -14.08 9.73 1.14
C VAL A 140 -13.17 10.40 0.11
N SER A 141 -13.12 11.74 0.11
CA SER A 141 -12.21 12.47 -0.78
C SER A 141 -10.73 12.16 -0.48
N ALA A 142 -9.89 12.24 -1.50
CA ALA A 142 -8.45 11.99 -1.39
C ALA A 142 -7.78 12.85 -0.30
N ASP A 143 -8.14 14.15 -0.22
CA ASP A 143 -7.60 15.07 0.79
C ASP A 143 -7.98 14.64 2.21
N THR A 144 -9.24 14.23 2.40
CA THR A 144 -9.71 13.72 3.69
C THR A 144 -9.00 12.43 4.07
N ALA A 145 -8.85 11.49 3.12
CA ALA A 145 -8.15 10.24 3.32
C ALA A 145 -6.67 10.47 3.65
N ALA A 146 -5.97 11.32 2.89
CA ALA A 146 -4.56 11.65 3.12
C ALA A 146 -4.33 12.27 4.51
N LYS A 147 -5.23 13.19 4.94
CA LYS A 147 -5.16 13.80 6.28
C LYS A 147 -5.34 12.76 7.40
N LYS A 148 -6.35 11.90 7.28
CA LYS A 148 -6.59 10.83 8.26
C LYS A 148 -5.45 9.82 8.29
N LEU A 149 -4.91 9.48 7.10
CA LEU A 149 -3.76 8.58 7.00
C LEU A 149 -2.53 9.18 7.68
N SER A 150 -2.24 10.47 7.50
CA SER A 150 -1.14 11.15 8.18
C SER A 150 -1.28 11.08 9.71
N GLN A 151 -2.49 11.25 10.23
CA GLN A 151 -2.77 11.07 11.66
C GLN A 151 -2.54 9.63 12.11
N HIS A 152 -2.97 8.65 11.32
CA HIS A 152 -2.76 7.24 11.60
C HIS A 152 -1.27 6.83 11.52
N MET A 153 -0.51 7.40 10.58
CA MET A 153 0.94 7.25 10.51
C MET A 153 1.64 7.75 11.77
N ALA A 154 1.21 8.90 12.31
CA ALA A 154 1.78 9.49 13.53
C ALA A 154 1.53 8.63 14.79
N GLN A 155 0.57 7.72 14.76
CA GLN A 155 0.24 6.81 15.86
C GLN A 155 1.01 5.48 15.78
N ALA A 156 1.84 5.27 14.76
CA ALA A 156 2.60 4.04 14.62
C ALA A 156 3.71 3.95 15.69
N THR A 157 3.88 2.77 16.26
CA THR A 157 4.93 2.49 17.25
C THR A 157 6.29 2.28 16.61
N GLY A 158 6.33 1.66 15.41
CA GLY A 158 7.54 1.49 14.59
C GLY A 158 7.63 2.56 13.50
N SER A 159 8.84 3.02 13.18
CA SER A 159 9.08 4.04 12.15
C SER A 159 9.34 3.43 10.78
N ALA A 160 10.47 2.78 10.62
CA ALA A 160 10.95 2.23 9.36
C ALA A 160 10.33 0.85 9.03
N ALA A 161 10.48 0.41 7.79
CA ALA A 161 9.93 -0.88 7.36
C ALA A 161 10.50 -2.06 8.14
N ASP A 162 11.77 -2.00 8.53
CA ASP A 162 12.47 -3.04 9.30
C ASP A 162 12.11 -3.06 10.80
N ASP A 163 11.37 -2.08 11.30
CA ASP A 163 10.79 -2.11 12.65
C ASP A 163 9.55 -3.03 12.72
N SER A 164 9.13 -3.60 11.59
CA SER A 164 8.00 -4.52 11.53
C SER A 164 8.31 -5.83 12.25
N ARG A 165 7.34 -6.31 13.05
CA ARG A 165 7.39 -7.67 13.65
C ARG A 165 7.42 -8.80 12.62
N TYR A 166 7.12 -8.51 11.38
CA TYR A 166 7.14 -9.46 10.27
C TYR A 166 8.44 -9.43 9.45
N ARG A 167 9.46 -8.69 9.91
CA ARG A 167 10.75 -8.59 9.22
C ARG A 167 11.33 -9.96 8.85
N ASP A 168 11.32 -10.89 9.83
CA ASP A 168 11.91 -12.23 9.64
C ASP A 168 11.16 -13.09 8.62
N LEU A 169 9.92 -12.71 8.26
CA LEU A 169 9.17 -13.40 7.21
C LEU A 169 9.64 -13.01 5.79
N ALA A 170 10.37 -11.90 5.63
CA ALA A 170 10.89 -11.48 4.34
C ALA A 170 11.87 -12.52 3.76
N ASP A 171 12.65 -13.20 4.61
CA ASP A 171 13.58 -14.24 4.19
C ASP A 171 12.87 -15.49 3.62
N GLN A 172 11.59 -15.66 3.92
CA GLN A 172 10.78 -16.77 3.41
C GLN A 172 10.18 -16.49 2.01
N LEU A 173 10.36 -15.27 1.49
CA LEU A 173 9.86 -14.87 0.17
C LEU A 173 10.84 -15.19 -0.97
N ASN A 174 12.08 -15.59 -0.65
CA ASN A 174 13.13 -15.97 -1.59
C ASN A 174 13.11 -17.45 -1.93
#